data_b9d5cfe019709c4dce030584444bb0dc
#
_entry.id   b9d5cfe019709c4dce030584444bb0dc
#
_cell.length_a   1.000
_cell.length_b   1.000
_cell.length_c   1.000
_cell.angle_alpha   90.00
_cell.angle_beta   90.00
_cell.angle_gamma   90.00
#
_symmetry.space_group_name_H-M   'P 1'
#
loop_
_entity.id
_entity.type
_entity.pdbx_description
1 polymer ?
#
loop_
_entity_poly.entity_id
_entity_poly.type
_entity_poly.pdbx_seq_one_letter_code
_entity_poly.pdbx_strand_id
1 'polypeptide(L)'
;VTIVVNSKLAWYAARASGLTAWALVTASIVWGLILSTRLIRRRGAPAWLLDMHKFLGTLSLVFVAVHVFALWADNYVYFGPSELFVPMASAWRPGAVAWGITALYLLLAIQVTSWFMRKLPRRVWHTIHLSSFVLFITATVHGFTSGADRGNLAVQWVALTAGLLVLFLLTFRAFAERRVSTSARSPRAARPPHPASTSRRHLAGRSASAEPAAHR
;
A
#
# COMPACT_ATOMS: atom_id res chain seq x y z
N VAL A 1 26.27 29.77 3.50
CA VAL A 1 26.46 29.56 2.04
C VAL A 1 25.12 29.81 1.40
N THR A 2 24.92 31.00 0.82
CA THR A 2 23.69 31.33 0.08
C THR A 2 23.85 30.71 -1.31
N ILE A 3 23.15 29.61 -1.55
CA ILE A 3 23.06 29.04 -2.89
C ILE A 3 22.11 29.94 -3.69
N VAL A 4 22.66 30.80 -4.54
CA VAL A 4 21.87 31.65 -5.46
C VAL A 4 21.37 30.73 -6.58
N VAL A 5 20.28 30.04 -6.34
CA VAL A 5 19.55 29.33 -7.40
C VAL A 5 18.63 30.33 -8.08
N ASN A 6 18.57 30.30 -9.41
CA ASN A 6 17.61 31.09 -10.15
C ASN A 6 16.18 30.75 -9.64
N SER A 7 15.47 31.73 -9.09
CA SER A 7 14.15 31.52 -8.47
C SER A 7 13.14 30.83 -9.40
N LYS A 8 13.24 31.05 -10.72
CA LYS A 8 12.41 30.33 -11.69
C LYS A 8 12.73 28.83 -11.73
N LEU A 9 14.02 28.46 -11.64
CA LEU A 9 14.43 27.06 -11.64
C LEU A 9 13.98 26.35 -10.35
N ALA A 10 14.14 26.99 -9.20
CA ALA A 10 13.67 26.44 -7.91
C ALA A 10 12.15 26.23 -7.93
N TRP A 11 11.40 27.20 -8.42
CA TRP A 11 9.94 27.09 -8.55
C TRP A 11 9.51 25.96 -9.50
N TYR A 12 10.13 25.84 -10.69
CA TYR A 12 9.84 24.74 -11.62
C TYR A 12 10.22 23.39 -11.04
N ALA A 13 11.36 23.30 -10.35
CA ALA A 13 11.81 22.07 -9.69
C ALA A 13 10.86 21.64 -8.58
N ALA A 14 10.43 22.58 -7.72
CA ALA A 14 9.46 22.31 -6.67
C ALA A 14 8.12 21.81 -7.25
N ARG A 15 7.62 22.47 -8.30
CA ARG A 15 6.37 22.09 -8.95
C ARG A 15 6.46 20.73 -9.63
N ALA A 16 7.48 20.50 -10.45
CA ALA A 16 7.65 19.26 -11.18
C ALA A 16 7.86 18.07 -10.23
N SER A 17 8.74 18.22 -9.23
CA SER A 17 8.98 17.16 -8.26
C SER A 17 7.76 16.86 -7.38
N GLY A 18 6.98 17.86 -6.98
CA GLY A 18 5.74 17.69 -6.25
C GLY A 18 4.68 16.91 -7.03
N LEU A 19 4.44 17.27 -8.30
CA LEU A 19 3.51 16.55 -9.18
C LEU A 19 3.99 15.10 -9.44
N THR A 20 5.29 14.92 -9.67
CA THR A 20 5.88 13.57 -9.85
C THR A 20 5.73 12.74 -8.58
N ALA A 21 6.01 13.30 -7.40
CA ALA A 21 5.82 12.62 -6.12
C ALA A 21 4.37 12.18 -5.92
N TRP A 22 3.41 13.06 -6.20
CA TRP A 22 1.98 12.75 -6.13
C TRP A 22 1.59 11.61 -7.08
N ALA A 23 2.07 11.63 -8.31
CA ALA A 23 1.82 10.58 -9.30
C ALA A 23 2.41 9.23 -8.85
N LEU A 24 3.62 9.22 -8.28
CA LEU A 24 4.29 8.03 -7.77
C LEU A 24 3.57 7.45 -6.54
N VAL A 25 3.11 8.30 -5.61
CA VAL A 25 2.28 7.87 -4.47
C VAL A 25 1.00 7.22 -4.97
N THR A 26 0.32 7.86 -5.93
CA THR A 26 -0.90 7.31 -6.55
C THR A 26 -0.64 5.96 -7.20
N ALA A 27 0.41 5.85 -8.02
CA ALA A 27 0.81 4.60 -8.66
C ALA A 27 1.14 3.51 -7.63
N SER A 28 1.85 3.85 -6.55
CA SER A 28 2.18 2.92 -5.47
C SER A 28 0.92 2.39 -4.76
N ILE A 29 -0.07 3.26 -4.50
CA ILE A 29 -1.34 2.87 -3.87
C ILE A 29 -2.14 1.95 -4.79
N VAL A 30 -2.29 2.33 -6.06
CA VAL A 30 -2.99 1.51 -7.07
C VAL A 30 -2.32 0.13 -7.17
N TRP A 31 -1.00 0.11 -7.27
CA TRP A 31 -0.23 -1.13 -7.32
C TRP A 31 -0.40 -1.98 -6.06
N GLY A 32 -0.35 -1.37 -4.88
CA GLY A 32 -0.60 -2.04 -3.60
C GLY A 32 -2.01 -2.62 -3.49
N LEU A 33 -3.02 -1.91 -3.99
CA LEU A 33 -4.40 -2.41 -4.07
C LEU A 33 -4.50 -3.63 -4.99
N ILE A 34 -3.88 -3.58 -6.17
CA ILE A 34 -3.81 -4.71 -7.12
C ILE A 34 -3.14 -5.92 -6.46
N LEU A 35 -1.99 -5.73 -5.78
CA LEU A 35 -1.29 -6.78 -5.03
C LEU A 35 -2.14 -7.40 -3.92
N SER A 36 -3.02 -6.61 -3.29
CA SER A 36 -3.88 -7.07 -2.22
C SER A 36 -5.07 -7.89 -2.72
N THR A 37 -5.39 -7.84 -4.03
CA THR A 37 -6.50 -8.61 -4.59
C THR A 37 -6.18 -10.11 -4.61
N ARG A 38 -7.17 -10.94 -4.26
CA ARG A 38 -7.00 -12.41 -4.23
C ARG A 38 -6.76 -13.01 -5.61
N LEU A 39 -7.06 -12.28 -6.68
CA LEU A 39 -6.89 -12.74 -8.04
C LEU A 39 -5.42 -13.07 -8.37
N ILE A 40 -4.50 -12.19 -7.91
CA ILE A 40 -3.06 -12.38 -8.08
C ILE A 40 -2.49 -13.37 -7.06
N ARG A 41 -2.98 -13.33 -5.81
CA ARG A 41 -2.51 -14.24 -4.74
C ARG A 41 -2.77 -15.72 -5.01
N ARG A 42 -3.84 -16.08 -5.73
CA ARG A 42 -4.18 -17.48 -6.07
C ARG A 42 -3.22 -18.12 -7.07
N ARG A 43 -2.54 -17.32 -7.92
CA ARG A 43 -1.61 -17.80 -8.96
C ARG A 43 -0.14 -17.72 -8.56
N GLY A 44 0.17 -17.32 -7.30
CA GLY A 44 1.54 -17.05 -6.88
C GLY A 44 2.01 -15.72 -7.47
N ALA A 45 1.88 -14.61 -6.71
CA ALA A 45 2.33 -13.30 -7.19
C ALA A 45 3.84 -13.34 -7.43
N PRO A 46 4.33 -12.97 -8.63
CA PRO A 46 5.76 -12.86 -8.89
C PRO A 46 6.42 -11.86 -7.93
N ALA A 47 7.63 -12.15 -7.48
CA ALA A 47 8.36 -11.32 -6.51
C ALA A 47 8.54 -9.87 -7.00
N TRP A 48 8.74 -9.68 -8.30
CA TRP A 48 8.92 -8.37 -8.92
C TRP A 48 7.74 -7.40 -8.69
N LEU A 49 6.50 -7.92 -8.52
CA LEU A 49 5.33 -7.08 -8.23
C LEU A 49 5.47 -6.37 -6.89
N LEU A 50 5.98 -7.07 -5.88
CA LEU A 50 6.23 -6.48 -4.56
C LEU A 50 7.41 -5.52 -4.61
N ASP A 51 8.45 -5.86 -5.37
CA ASP A 51 9.63 -5.01 -5.51
C ASP A 51 9.29 -3.72 -6.27
N MET A 52 8.41 -3.77 -7.26
CA MET A 52 7.88 -2.58 -7.93
C MET A 52 7.12 -1.67 -6.95
N HIS A 53 6.27 -2.24 -6.08
CA HIS A 53 5.57 -1.44 -5.06
C HIS A 53 6.56 -0.74 -4.12
N LYS A 54 7.58 -1.44 -3.64
CA LYS A 54 8.63 -0.87 -2.79
C LYS A 54 9.42 0.22 -3.52
N PHE A 55 9.76 -0.02 -4.79
CA PHE A 55 10.48 0.93 -5.63
C PHE A 55 9.69 2.23 -5.80
N LEU A 56 8.40 2.14 -6.16
CA LEU A 56 7.52 3.31 -6.30
C LEU A 56 7.42 4.11 -4.99
N GLY A 57 7.29 3.43 -3.84
CA GLY A 57 7.26 4.08 -2.55
C GLY A 57 8.57 4.80 -2.20
N THR A 58 9.71 4.17 -2.44
CA THR A 58 11.03 4.79 -2.21
C THR A 58 11.27 5.96 -3.15
N LEU A 59 10.91 5.81 -4.43
CA LEU A 59 11.04 6.87 -5.42
C LEU A 59 10.16 8.08 -5.09
N SER A 60 8.94 7.85 -4.57
CA SER A 60 8.07 8.94 -4.06
C SER A 60 8.78 9.75 -2.99
N LEU A 61 9.44 9.09 -2.04
CA LEU A 61 10.18 9.78 -0.97
C LEU A 61 11.33 10.62 -1.52
N VAL A 62 12.06 10.12 -2.53
CA VAL A 62 13.14 10.88 -3.20
C VAL A 62 12.58 12.14 -3.84
N PHE A 63 11.47 12.04 -4.58
CA PHE A 63 10.86 13.22 -5.23
C PHE A 63 10.26 14.21 -4.22
N VAL A 64 9.73 13.74 -3.08
CA VAL A 64 9.30 14.61 -1.98
C VAL A 64 10.52 15.32 -1.36
N ALA A 65 11.64 14.64 -1.18
CA ALA A 65 12.87 15.28 -0.68
C ALA A 65 13.37 16.37 -1.65
N VAL A 66 13.35 16.11 -2.96
CA VAL A 66 13.67 17.11 -3.99
C VAL A 66 12.69 18.27 -3.94
N HIS A 67 11.39 18.02 -3.76
CA HIS A 67 10.36 19.04 -3.62
C HIS A 67 10.62 19.98 -2.43
N VAL A 68 10.85 19.40 -1.25
CA VAL A 68 11.14 20.16 -0.02
C VAL A 68 12.46 20.95 -0.15
N PHE A 69 13.49 20.33 -0.74
CA PHE A 69 14.75 20.99 -0.97
C PHE A 69 14.62 22.18 -1.95
N ALA A 70 13.84 22.01 -3.03
CA ALA A 70 13.60 23.07 -4.00
C ALA A 70 12.83 24.25 -3.37
N LEU A 71 11.87 23.98 -2.48
CA LEU A 71 11.16 25.01 -1.71
C LEU A 71 12.09 25.75 -0.76
N TRP A 72 13.01 25.02 -0.10
CA TRP A 72 14.01 25.63 0.79
C TRP A 72 15.00 26.51 0.01
N ALA A 73 15.35 26.11 -1.21
CA ALA A 73 16.26 26.86 -2.08
C ALA A 73 15.59 28.01 -2.84
N ASP A 74 14.25 28.13 -2.77
CA ASP A 74 13.49 29.20 -3.42
C ASP A 74 13.66 30.52 -2.63
N ASN A 75 14.07 31.57 -3.34
CA ASN A 75 14.24 32.91 -2.77
C ASN A 75 13.00 33.83 -2.98
N TYR A 76 11.99 33.36 -3.71
CA TYR A 76 10.78 34.16 -3.97
C TYR A 76 9.76 34.06 -2.83
N VAL A 77 9.52 32.87 -2.35
CA VAL A 77 8.76 32.63 -1.11
C VAL A 77 9.72 32.02 -0.11
N TYR A 78 9.97 32.72 0.98
CA TYR A 78 10.85 32.23 2.02
C TYR A 78 10.19 31.06 2.76
N PHE A 79 10.85 29.90 2.70
CA PHE A 79 10.53 28.73 3.50
C PHE A 79 11.73 28.35 4.37
N GLY A 80 11.68 28.77 5.62
CA GLY A 80 12.65 28.34 6.64
C GLY A 80 12.28 26.94 7.18
N PRO A 81 13.11 26.39 8.07
CA PRO A 81 12.82 25.08 8.68
C PRO A 81 11.48 25.00 9.40
N SER A 82 11.05 26.09 10.05
CA SER A 82 9.75 26.16 10.72
C SER A 82 8.59 26.03 9.71
N GLU A 83 8.66 26.75 8.59
CA GLU A 83 7.64 26.77 7.56
C GLU A 83 7.54 25.42 6.81
N LEU A 84 8.64 24.67 6.74
CA LEU A 84 8.71 23.37 6.07
C LEU A 84 8.29 22.20 6.95
N PHE A 85 8.45 22.31 8.27
CA PHE A 85 8.23 21.17 9.17
C PHE A 85 7.17 21.41 10.23
N VAL A 86 6.75 22.64 10.52
CA VAL A 86 5.72 22.92 11.51
C VAL A 86 4.41 23.29 10.80
N PRO A 87 3.33 22.51 10.98
CA PRO A 87 2.03 22.84 10.40
C PRO A 87 1.57 24.24 10.85
N MET A 88 1.01 25.03 9.92
CA MET A 88 0.49 26.36 10.15
C MET A 88 1.55 27.45 10.39
N ALA A 89 2.85 27.15 10.41
CA ALA A 89 3.92 28.14 10.63
C ALA A 89 4.16 29.03 9.39
N SER A 90 3.80 28.57 8.19
CA SER A 90 4.02 29.32 6.96
C SER A 90 3.19 30.59 6.88
N ALA A 91 3.81 31.72 6.55
CA ALA A 91 3.10 32.96 6.24
C ALA A 91 2.36 32.89 4.90
N TRP A 92 2.80 32.01 3.99
CA TRP A 92 2.16 31.79 2.70
C TRP A 92 1.20 30.59 2.76
N ARG A 93 -0.10 30.85 2.62
CA ARG A 93 -1.18 29.84 2.61
C ARG A 93 -1.02 28.76 3.71
N PRO A 94 -1.06 29.11 4.99
CA PRO A 94 -0.69 28.21 6.10
C PRO A 94 -1.46 26.89 6.08
N GLY A 95 -2.75 26.92 5.78
CA GLY A 95 -3.56 25.70 5.71
C GLY A 95 -3.16 24.78 4.55
N ALA A 96 -2.83 25.35 3.38
CA ALA A 96 -2.39 24.57 2.24
C ALA A 96 -1.02 23.89 2.51
N VAL A 97 -0.09 24.61 3.13
CA VAL A 97 1.22 24.09 3.53
C VAL A 97 1.07 23.04 4.61
N ALA A 98 0.19 23.24 5.59
CA ALA A 98 -0.07 22.26 6.67
C ALA A 98 -0.54 20.90 6.12
N TRP A 99 -1.35 20.86 5.06
CA TRP A 99 -1.70 19.61 4.39
C TRP A 99 -0.48 18.90 3.79
N GLY A 100 0.46 19.65 3.20
CA GLY A 100 1.71 19.10 2.67
C GLY A 100 2.62 18.54 3.76
N ILE A 101 2.77 19.24 4.88
CA ILE A 101 3.54 18.77 6.03
C ILE A 101 2.93 17.50 6.64
N THR A 102 1.60 17.45 6.73
CA THR A 102 0.89 16.25 7.18
C THR A 102 1.15 15.07 6.24
N ALA A 103 1.10 15.30 4.93
CA ALA A 103 1.41 14.29 3.93
C ALA A 103 2.88 13.81 4.03
N LEU A 104 3.82 14.72 4.26
CA LEU A 104 5.23 14.39 4.49
C LEU A 104 5.41 13.46 5.68
N TYR A 105 4.81 13.77 6.82
CA TYR A 105 4.91 12.94 8.02
C TYR A 105 4.27 11.57 7.84
N LEU A 106 3.11 11.51 7.17
CA LEU A 106 2.49 10.23 6.84
C LEU A 106 3.37 9.39 5.92
N LEU A 107 3.94 9.99 4.86
CA LEU A 107 4.85 9.29 3.95
C LEU A 107 6.08 8.75 4.68
N LEU A 108 6.71 9.56 5.54
CA LEU A 108 7.85 9.14 6.35
C LEU A 108 7.48 8.00 7.29
N ALA A 109 6.36 8.09 8.00
CA ALA A 109 5.89 7.04 8.90
C ALA A 109 5.65 5.72 8.17
N ILE A 110 4.97 5.76 7.01
CA ILE A 110 4.71 4.58 6.17
C ILE A 110 6.02 3.98 5.68
N GLN A 111 6.94 4.79 5.19
CA GLN A 111 8.17 4.31 4.58
C GLN A 111 9.13 3.73 5.61
N VAL A 112 9.35 4.43 6.71
CA VAL A 112 10.22 3.98 7.81
C VAL A 112 9.67 2.68 8.42
N THR A 113 8.38 2.62 8.73
CA THR A 113 7.79 1.40 9.29
C THR A 113 7.79 0.24 8.29
N SER A 114 7.73 0.50 6.98
CA SER A 114 7.84 -0.53 5.95
C SER A 114 9.27 -1.08 5.83
N TRP A 115 10.31 -0.26 6.02
CA TRP A 115 11.69 -0.74 6.09
C TRP A 115 11.93 -1.64 7.31
N PHE A 116 11.31 -1.30 8.44
CA PHE A 116 11.43 -2.04 9.69
C PHE A 116 10.29 -3.02 9.95
N MET A 117 9.48 -3.38 8.95
CA MET A 117 8.27 -4.21 9.10
C MET A 117 8.54 -5.56 9.78
N ARG A 118 9.74 -6.11 9.65
CA ARG A 118 10.13 -7.39 10.31
C ARG A 118 10.31 -7.26 11.82
N LYS A 119 10.58 -6.04 12.32
CA LYS A 119 10.78 -5.74 13.74
C LYS A 119 9.51 -5.23 14.43
N LEU A 120 8.46 -4.92 13.66
CA LEU A 120 7.22 -4.36 14.18
C LEU A 120 6.12 -5.41 14.29
N PRO A 121 5.23 -5.32 15.29
CA PRO A 121 4.02 -6.10 15.34
C PRO A 121 3.20 -5.89 14.06
N ARG A 122 2.74 -6.99 13.45
CA ARG A 122 2.03 -6.93 12.16
C ARG A 122 0.80 -6.01 12.19
N ARG A 123 0.12 -5.92 13.33
CA ARG A 123 -1.05 -5.03 13.49
C ARG A 123 -0.64 -3.56 13.39
N VAL A 124 0.43 -3.17 14.09
CA VAL A 124 0.95 -1.79 14.09
C VAL A 124 1.38 -1.38 12.68
N TRP A 125 2.22 -2.20 12.03
CA TRP A 125 2.65 -1.94 10.67
C TRP A 125 1.45 -1.81 9.71
N HIS A 126 0.48 -2.70 9.80
CA HIS A 126 -0.68 -2.69 8.91
C HIS A 126 -1.54 -1.43 9.10
N THR A 127 -1.75 -0.97 10.35
CA THR A 127 -2.51 0.26 10.64
C THR A 127 -1.81 1.48 10.06
N ILE A 128 -0.49 1.61 10.29
CA ILE A 128 0.31 2.71 9.73
C ILE A 128 0.32 2.64 8.20
N HIS A 129 0.44 1.45 7.62
CA HIS A 129 0.44 1.28 6.17
C HIS A 129 -0.91 1.66 5.53
N LEU A 130 -2.03 1.41 6.22
CA LEU A 130 -3.35 1.83 5.76
C LEU A 130 -3.53 3.35 5.77
N SER A 131 -2.75 4.11 6.54
CA SER A 131 -2.77 5.58 6.47
C SER A 131 -2.27 6.12 5.12
N SER A 132 -1.80 5.26 4.21
CA SER A 132 -1.48 5.62 2.82
C SER A 132 -2.68 6.21 2.06
N PHE A 133 -3.92 5.84 2.42
CA PHE A 133 -5.12 6.47 1.86
C PHE A 133 -5.31 7.90 2.37
N VAL A 134 -5.00 8.14 3.65
CA VAL A 134 -4.99 9.49 4.24
C VAL A 134 -3.89 10.33 3.60
N LEU A 135 -2.69 9.74 3.38
CA LEU A 135 -1.61 10.37 2.63
C LEU A 135 -2.06 10.81 1.24
N PHE A 136 -2.76 9.95 0.50
CA PHE A 136 -3.26 10.29 -0.84
C PHE A 136 -4.21 11.50 -0.80
N ILE A 137 -5.15 11.52 0.15
CA ILE A 137 -6.10 12.62 0.32
C ILE A 137 -5.36 13.91 0.69
N THR A 138 -4.50 13.88 1.70
CA THR A 138 -3.76 15.06 2.19
C THR A 138 -2.83 15.62 1.12
N ALA A 139 -2.12 14.76 0.36
CA ALA A 139 -1.27 15.17 -0.74
C ALA A 139 -2.07 15.77 -1.90
N THR A 140 -3.25 15.21 -2.21
CA THR A 140 -4.15 15.74 -3.24
C THR A 140 -4.70 17.11 -2.84
N VAL A 141 -5.19 17.24 -1.61
CA VAL A 141 -5.68 18.54 -1.08
C VAL A 141 -4.55 19.58 -1.08
N HIS A 142 -3.34 19.19 -0.66
CA HIS A 142 -2.16 20.05 -0.72
C HIS A 142 -1.89 20.53 -2.16
N GLY A 143 -1.84 19.63 -3.13
CA GLY A 143 -1.59 19.97 -4.53
C GLY A 143 -2.62 20.94 -5.11
N PHE A 144 -3.91 20.76 -4.77
CA PHE A 144 -4.97 21.66 -5.24
C PHE A 144 -4.99 23.00 -4.51
N THR A 145 -4.69 23.04 -3.22
CA THR A 145 -4.78 24.28 -2.43
C THR A 145 -3.53 25.16 -2.56
N SER A 146 -2.35 24.56 -2.75
CA SER A 146 -1.08 25.26 -2.91
C SER A 146 -0.61 25.36 -4.37
N GLY A 147 -1.05 24.45 -5.26
CA GLY A 147 -0.61 24.40 -6.64
C GLY A 147 -1.08 25.59 -7.48
N ALA A 148 -0.20 26.04 -8.38
CA ALA A 148 -0.54 27.02 -9.42
C ALA A 148 -1.44 26.41 -10.51
N ASP A 149 -1.48 25.08 -10.59
CA ASP A 149 -2.18 24.30 -11.63
C ASP A 149 -3.64 23.99 -11.33
N ARG A 150 -4.18 24.47 -10.20
CA ARG A 150 -5.57 24.19 -9.81
C ARG A 150 -6.62 24.56 -10.87
N GLY A 151 -6.32 25.56 -11.72
CA GLY A 151 -7.17 25.98 -12.84
C GLY A 151 -6.94 25.17 -14.13
N ASN A 152 -5.94 24.29 -14.17
CA ASN A 152 -5.64 23.49 -15.35
C ASN A 152 -6.58 22.28 -15.43
N LEU A 153 -7.42 22.24 -16.46
CA LEU A 153 -8.39 21.17 -16.68
C LEU A 153 -7.72 19.78 -16.75
N ALA A 154 -6.55 19.67 -17.38
CA ALA A 154 -5.85 18.39 -17.47
C ALA A 154 -5.44 17.87 -16.08
N VAL A 155 -4.93 18.72 -15.20
CA VAL A 155 -4.57 18.35 -13.82
C VAL A 155 -5.81 17.93 -13.02
N GLN A 156 -6.93 18.64 -13.20
CA GLN A 156 -8.20 18.30 -12.55
C GLN A 156 -8.71 16.93 -13.02
N TRP A 157 -8.71 16.66 -14.31
CA TRP A 157 -9.13 15.36 -14.85
C TRP A 157 -8.23 14.21 -14.41
N VAL A 158 -6.92 14.42 -14.40
CA VAL A 158 -5.96 13.40 -13.91
C VAL A 158 -6.21 13.11 -12.44
N ALA A 159 -6.40 14.13 -11.60
CA ALA A 159 -6.66 13.93 -10.18
C ALA A 159 -8.02 13.27 -9.93
N LEU A 160 -9.07 13.65 -10.67
CA LEU A 160 -10.39 13.02 -10.59
C LEU A 160 -10.30 11.54 -10.99
N THR A 161 -9.65 11.25 -12.11
CA THR A 161 -9.47 9.87 -12.59
C THR A 161 -8.69 9.02 -11.59
N ALA A 162 -7.62 9.56 -11.02
CA ALA A 162 -6.83 8.90 -9.99
C ALA A 162 -7.68 8.60 -8.74
N GLY A 163 -8.46 9.57 -8.28
CA GLY A 163 -9.37 9.40 -7.15
C GLY A 163 -10.44 8.33 -7.40
N LEU A 164 -11.07 8.38 -8.57
CA LEU A 164 -12.07 7.38 -8.98
C LEU A 164 -11.47 5.98 -9.10
N LEU A 165 -10.26 5.85 -9.64
CA LEU A 165 -9.56 4.57 -9.76
C LEU A 165 -9.24 3.99 -8.38
N VAL A 166 -8.71 4.80 -7.46
CA VAL A 166 -8.43 4.37 -6.08
C VAL A 166 -9.72 3.95 -5.38
N LEU A 167 -10.79 4.73 -5.50
CA LEU A 167 -12.10 4.42 -4.92
C LEU A 167 -12.69 3.12 -5.50
N PHE A 168 -12.61 2.96 -6.83
CA PHE A 168 -13.06 1.74 -7.51
C PHE A 168 -12.32 0.50 -7.00
N LEU A 169 -10.99 0.56 -6.92
CA LEU A 169 -10.19 -0.57 -6.44
C LEU A 169 -10.44 -0.89 -4.95
N LEU A 170 -10.67 0.13 -4.12
CA LEU A 170 -11.03 -0.03 -2.72
C LEU A 170 -12.40 -0.74 -2.57
N THR A 171 -13.40 -0.26 -3.30
CA THR A 171 -14.75 -0.85 -3.28
C THR A 171 -14.74 -2.27 -3.82
N PHE A 172 -14.05 -2.49 -4.94
CA PHE A 172 -13.87 -3.83 -5.51
C PHE A 172 -13.24 -4.80 -4.51
N ARG A 173 -12.19 -4.38 -3.83
CA ARG A 173 -11.54 -5.18 -2.78
C ARG A 173 -12.51 -5.50 -1.63
N ALA A 174 -13.27 -4.51 -1.13
CA ALA A 174 -14.22 -4.69 -0.04
C ALA A 174 -15.33 -5.69 -0.40
N PHE A 175 -15.86 -5.63 -1.62
CA PHE A 175 -16.85 -6.58 -2.12
C PHE A 175 -16.28 -8.00 -2.30
N ALA A 176 -15.04 -8.12 -2.80
CA ALA A 176 -14.38 -9.40 -2.98
C ALA A 176 -14.15 -10.12 -1.63
N GLU A 177 -13.85 -9.40 -0.57
CA GLU A 177 -13.69 -9.95 0.78
C GLU A 177 -15.04 -10.40 1.37
N ARG A 178 -16.13 -9.66 1.17
CA ARG A 178 -17.47 -10.00 1.67
C ARG A 178 -18.01 -11.30 1.06
N ARG A 179 -17.87 -11.50 -0.25
CA ARG A 179 -18.35 -12.72 -0.93
C ARG A 179 -17.72 -14.00 -0.37
N VAL A 180 -16.47 -13.94 0.05
CA VAL A 180 -15.78 -15.11 0.61
C VAL A 180 -16.21 -15.40 2.04
N SER A 181 -16.49 -14.39 2.84
CA SER A 181 -16.99 -14.56 4.21
C SER A 181 -18.38 -15.20 4.23
N THR A 182 -19.23 -14.86 3.26
CA THR A 182 -20.58 -15.43 3.14
C THR A 182 -20.53 -16.90 2.69
N SER A 183 -19.63 -17.24 1.76
CA SER A 183 -19.45 -18.63 1.28
C SER A 183 -18.86 -19.56 2.33
N ALA A 184 -18.02 -19.03 3.23
CA ALA A 184 -17.45 -19.80 4.34
C ALA A 184 -18.44 -20.02 5.51
N ARG A 185 -19.53 -19.25 5.58
CA ARG A 185 -20.60 -19.37 6.57
C ARG A 185 -21.75 -20.28 6.14
N SER A 186 -21.79 -20.73 4.89
CA SER A 186 -22.75 -21.75 4.48
C SER A 186 -22.51 -23.03 5.31
N PRO A 187 -23.55 -23.57 6.02
CA PRO A 187 -23.39 -24.78 6.78
C PRO A 187 -22.88 -25.86 5.83
N ARG A 188 -21.72 -26.43 6.15
CA ARG A 188 -21.17 -27.61 5.48
C ARG A 188 -22.30 -28.65 5.56
N ALA A 189 -22.99 -28.88 4.43
CA ALA A 189 -24.01 -29.90 4.35
C ALA A 189 -23.47 -31.14 5.05
N ALA A 190 -24.21 -31.61 6.04
CA ALA A 190 -23.82 -32.71 6.88
C ALA A 190 -23.32 -33.84 5.99
N ARG A 191 -22.06 -34.17 6.09
CA ARG A 191 -21.48 -35.29 5.38
C ARG A 191 -22.29 -36.51 5.82
N PRO A 192 -22.94 -37.22 4.90
CA PRO A 192 -23.69 -38.40 5.29
C PRO A 192 -22.79 -39.32 6.09
N PRO A 193 -23.31 -39.96 7.17
CA PRO A 193 -22.49 -40.83 7.98
C PRO A 193 -21.92 -41.94 7.10
N HIS A 194 -20.62 -42.14 7.18
CA HIS A 194 -19.94 -43.23 6.48
C HIS A 194 -20.67 -44.52 6.85
N PRO A 195 -21.11 -45.36 5.88
CA PRO A 195 -21.66 -46.67 6.21
C PRO A 195 -20.58 -47.44 6.98
N ALA A 196 -20.98 -47.88 8.18
CA ALA A 196 -20.12 -48.66 9.01
C ALA A 196 -19.63 -49.89 8.20
N SER A 197 -18.33 -50.03 8.04
CA SER A 197 -17.73 -51.22 7.47
C SER A 197 -18.09 -52.38 8.39
N THR A 198 -19.07 -53.18 7.99
CA THR A 198 -19.36 -54.49 8.58
C THR A 198 -18.08 -55.32 8.42
N SER A 199 -17.31 -55.37 9.47
CA SER A 199 -16.22 -56.33 9.61
C SER A 199 -16.79 -57.72 9.50
N ARG A 200 -16.64 -58.35 8.35
CA ARG A 200 -16.83 -59.79 8.18
C ARG A 200 -15.74 -60.49 9.00
N ARG A 201 -16.08 -60.83 10.25
CA ARG A 201 -15.43 -61.93 10.97
C ARG A 201 -15.75 -63.21 10.21
N HIS A 202 -14.92 -63.63 9.27
CA HIS A 202 -14.93 -65.00 8.81
C HIS A 202 -14.05 -65.80 9.81
N LEU A 203 -14.76 -66.55 10.62
CA LEU A 203 -14.28 -67.76 11.28
C LEU A 203 -13.67 -68.69 10.22
N ALA A 204 -12.38 -68.93 10.31
CA ALA A 204 -11.77 -70.10 9.74
C ALA A 204 -11.11 -70.84 10.89
N GLY A 205 -11.81 -71.83 11.35
CA GLY A 205 -11.27 -72.85 12.23
C GLY A 205 -10.59 -73.93 11.45
N ARG A 206 -9.65 -74.58 12.17
CA ARG A 206 -9.20 -75.97 12.03
C ARG A 206 -8.47 -76.38 10.76
N SER A 207 -7.25 -76.78 10.95
CA SER A 207 -6.75 -78.18 11.22
C SER A 207 -5.22 -78.13 11.20
N ALA A 208 -4.55 -78.46 12.21
CA ALA A 208 -4.07 -79.75 12.70
C ALA A 208 -3.24 -80.52 11.66
N SER A 209 -2.09 -80.81 12.12
CA SER A 209 -1.23 -81.98 11.84
C SER A 209 0.01 -81.78 10.97
N ALA A 210 1.05 -82.00 11.60
CA ALA A 210 2.10 -83.03 11.50
C ALA A 210 3.47 -82.50 11.10
N GLU A 211 4.36 -82.60 12.05
CA GLU A 211 5.78 -82.88 12.01
C GLU A 211 6.09 -84.11 11.11
N PRO A 212 7.32 -84.55 10.82
CA PRO A 212 8.65 -84.09 11.28
C PRO A 212 9.80 -84.14 10.24
N ALA A 213 10.94 -83.70 10.74
CA ALA A 213 12.29 -84.25 10.61
C ALA A 213 13.12 -84.06 9.33
N ALA A 214 14.27 -83.54 9.56
CA ALA A 214 15.64 -84.03 9.39
C ALA A 214 16.45 -83.63 8.12
N HIS A 215 17.68 -83.31 8.48
CA HIS A 215 18.94 -83.41 7.72
C HIS A 215 19.15 -82.37 6.57
N ARG A 216 20.15 -81.63 6.59
CA ARG A 216 21.57 -81.57 6.93
C ARG A 216 22.06 -80.13 6.88
#